data_6931b3eb668729406f6a3c0979121209
#
_entry.id   6931b3eb668729406f6a3c0979121209
#
_cell.length_a   1.000
_cell.length_b   1.000
_cell.length_c   1.000
_cell.angle_alpha   90.00
_cell.angle_beta   90.00
_cell.angle_gamma   90.00
#
_symmetry.space_group_name_H-M   'P 1'
#
loop_
_entity.id
_entity.type
_entity.pdbx_description
1 polymer ?
#
loop_
_entity_poly.entity_id
_entity_poly.type
_entity_poly.pdbx_seq_one_letter_code
_entity_poly.pdbx_strand_id
1 'polypeptide(L)'
;DYTSFAIGIDLGVNYFHEENDFSASLTLKNLGGQVKTFDEEHEKLPLNMQVGFTKRLAHAPIRISVTLDDLTHWESSYYNPEGKDISFGDLLFNHVVMGVEVAPSDRFYLAAGYNCKRANDLKADGGSKWTGATLGGGLQLKRIKLGVAYANYHTAASSLVLNFSMGL
;
A
#
# COMPACT_ATOMS: atom_id res chain seq x y z
N ASP A 1 -24.60 25.81 7.57
CA ASP A 1 -24.05 24.73 6.76
C ASP A 1 -22.54 24.86 6.72
N TYR A 2 -21.85 23.93 7.35
CA TYR A 2 -20.40 23.89 7.39
C TYR A 2 -19.89 23.05 6.20
N THR A 3 -19.20 23.65 5.26
CA THR A 3 -18.69 22.96 4.07
C THR A 3 -17.18 23.22 3.97
N SER A 4 -16.37 22.16 3.90
CA SER A 4 -14.96 22.24 3.54
C SER A 4 -14.73 21.68 2.14
N PHE A 5 -13.71 22.18 1.45
CA PHE A 5 -13.33 21.71 0.13
C PHE A 5 -11.81 21.61 0.02
N ALA A 6 -11.31 20.48 -0.47
CA ALA A 6 -9.90 20.23 -0.68
C ALA A 6 -9.64 19.80 -2.13
N ILE A 7 -8.47 20.16 -2.66
CA ILE A 7 -7.98 19.70 -3.97
C ILE A 7 -6.65 19.01 -3.75
N GLY A 8 -6.52 17.80 -4.32
CA GLY A 8 -5.28 17.02 -4.33
C GLY A 8 -4.98 16.51 -5.73
N ILE A 9 -3.69 16.40 -6.04
CA ILE A 9 -3.17 15.84 -7.30
C ILE A 9 -2.23 14.69 -6.95
N ASP A 10 -2.38 13.58 -7.65
CA ASP A 10 -1.47 12.44 -7.58
C ASP A 10 -0.65 12.37 -8.87
N LEU A 11 0.66 12.20 -8.73
CA LEU A 11 1.61 12.06 -9.83
C LEU A 11 2.33 10.71 -9.71
N GLY A 12 2.48 10.00 -10.84
CA GLY A 12 3.17 8.73 -10.85
C GLY A 12 4.00 8.52 -12.11
N VAL A 13 5.15 7.89 -11.95
CA VAL A 13 6.03 7.43 -13.02
C VAL A 13 6.32 5.95 -12.81
N ASN A 14 6.23 5.18 -13.88
CA ASN A 14 6.58 3.76 -13.85
C ASN A 14 7.57 3.45 -14.97
N TYR A 15 8.66 2.79 -14.60
CA TYR A 15 9.63 2.20 -15.51
C TYR A 15 9.42 0.70 -15.58
N PHE A 16 9.37 0.15 -16.78
CA PHE A 16 9.24 -1.29 -17.00
C PHE A 16 10.34 -1.78 -17.94
N HIS A 17 11.04 -2.84 -17.53
CA HIS A 17 12.07 -3.50 -18.31
C HIS A 17 11.57 -4.89 -18.71
N GLU A 18 11.19 -5.04 -19.99
CA GLU A 18 10.53 -6.26 -20.50
C GLU A 18 11.39 -7.51 -20.38
N GLU A 19 12.67 -7.45 -20.78
CA GLU A 19 13.56 -8.62 -20.79
C GLU A 19 13.75 -9.24 -19.40
N ASN A 20 13.68 -8.42 -18.37
CA ASN A 20 13.91 -8.85 -16.99
C ASN A 20 12.60 -8.98 -16.19
N ASP A 21 11.44 -8.69 -16.78
CA ASP A 21 10.18 -8.62 -16.03
C ASP A 21 10.32 -7.81 -14.72
N PHE A 22 10.98 -6.67 -14.81
CA PHE A 22 11.24 -5.78 -13.68
C PHE A 22 10.51 -4.46 -13.87
N SER A 23 9.88 -3.96 -12.83
CA SER A 23 9.36 -2.60 -12.81
C SER A 23 9.80 -1.83 -11.57
N ALA A 24 9.99 -0.53 -11.76
CA ALA A 24 10.20 0.43 -10.70
C ALA A 24 9.22 1.59 -10.85
N SER A 25 8.63 2.04 -9.76
CA SER A 25 7.65 3.11 -9.75
C SER A 25 7.95 4.14 -8.69
N LEU A 26 7.64 5.39 -8.98
CA LEU A 26 7.62 6.50 -8.04
C LEU A 26 6.24 7.15 -8.10
N THR A 27 5.63 7.38 -6.94
CA THR A 27 4.33 8.02 -6.83
C THR A 27 4.37 9.08 -5.75
N LEU A 28 3.83 10.27 -6.07
CA LEU A 28 3.56 11.34 -5.13
C LEU A 28 2.05 11.49 -5.02
N LYS A 29 1.50 11.34 -3.83
CA LYS A 29 0.07 11.44 -3.55
C LYS A 29 -0.26 12.63 -2.69
N ASN A 30 -1.48 13.13 -2.87
CA ASN A 30 -2.04 14.21 -2.06
C ASN A 30 -1.24 15.52 -2.15
N LEU A 31 -0.68 15.84 -3.33
CA LEU A 31 -0.12 17.17 -3.59
C LEU A 31 -1.27 18.19 -3.61
N GLY A 32 -1.50 18.88 -2.48
CA GLY A 32 -2.59 19.83 -2.38
C GLY A 32 -2.95 20.20 -0.94
N GLY A 33 -4.11 20.80 -0.80
CA GLY A 33 -4.61 21.25 0.50
C GLY A 33 -6.08 21.67 0.45
N GLN A 34 -6.57 22.10 1.59
CA GLN A 34 -7.90 22.69 1.68
C GLN A 34 -7.94 24.05 0.98
N VAL A 35 -8.93 24.24 0.12
CA VAL A 35 -9.23 25.52 -0.55
C VAL A 35 -10.25 26.31 0.27
N LYS A 36 -11.15 25.58 0.95
CA LYS A 36 -12.13 26.15 1.86
C LYS A 36 -12.06 25.39 3.17
N THR A 37 -11.76 26.09 4.24
CA THR A 37 -11.64 25.52 5.59
C THR A 37 -12.97 25.54 6.32
N PHE A 38 -13.09 24.63 7.25
CA PHE A 38 -14.22 24.58 8.19
C PHE A 38 -14.03 25.55 9.36
N ASP A 39 -12.77 25.78 9.73
CA ASP A 39 -12.31 26.70 10.78
C ASP A 39 -11.18 27.56 10.21
N GLU A 40 -10.60 28.46 10.98
CA GLU A 40 -9.55 29.39 10.52
C GLU A 40 -8.22 28.68 10.16
N GLU A 41 -8.06 27.39 10.49
CA GLU A 41 -6.87 26.61 10.16
C GLU A 41 -7.00 25.87 8.84
N HIS A 42 -6.00 26.09 7.97
CA HIS A 42 -5.86 25.35 6.69
C HIS A 42 -5.13 24.03 6.93
N GLU A 43 -5.84 22.93 6.81
CA GLU A 43 -5.22 21.61 6.83
C GLU A 43 -4.56 21.28 5.47
N LYS A 44 -3.31 20.84 5.52
CA LYS A 44 -2.61 20.29 4.35
C LYS A 44 -3.04 18.84 4.18
N LEU A 45 -3.24 18.42 2.93
CA LEU A 45 -3.41 17.00 2.66
C LEU A 45 -2.12 16.25 3.04
N PRO A 46 -2.22 15.03 3.60
CA PRO A 46 -1.05 14.24 3.98
C PRO A 46 -0.27 13.82 2.72
N LEU A 47 0.75 14.61 2.38
CA LEU A 47 1.65 14.31 1.27
C LEU A 47 2.31 12.95 1.51
N ASN A 48 2.23 12.06 0.54
CA ASN A 48 2.84 10.75 0.62
C ASN A 48 3.67 10.46 -0.64
N MET A 49 4.94 10.13 -0.45
CA MET A 49 5.83 9.65 -1.50
C MET A 49 6.04 8.15 -1.35
N GLN A 50 5.89 7.43 -2.45
CA GLN A 50 6.02 5.97 -2.51
C GLN A 50 7.01 5.58 -3.61
N VAL A 51 7.86 4.59 -3.33
CA VAL A 51 8.72 3.94 -4.32
C VAL A 51 8.43 2.45 -4.32
N GLY A 52 8.12 1.91 -5.48
CA GLY A 52 7.77 0.51 -5.65
C GLY A 52 8.72 -0.21 -6.59
N PHE A 53 9.02 -1.47 -6.27
CA PHE A 53 9.79 -2.38 -7.11
C PHE A 53 9.03 -3.68 -7.25
N THR A 54 9.00 -4.21 -8.48
CA THR A 54 8.39 -5.50 -8.77
C THR A 54 9.28 -6.30 -9.68
N LYS A 55 9.44 -7.58 -9.38
CA LYS A 55 10.23 -8.52 -10.16
C LYS A 55 9.48 -9.84 -10.30
N ARG A 56 9.33 -10.31 -11.55
CA ARG A 56 8.88 -11.67 -11.85
C ARG A 56 10.11 -12.59 -11.95
N LEU A 57 10.03 -13.77 -11.37
CA LEU A 57 11.10 -14.77 -11.44
C LEU A 57 11.04 -15.50 -12.77
N ALA A 58 12.20 -15.61 -13.44
CA ALA A 58 12.29 -16.16 -14.80
C ALA A 58 11.85 -17.64 -14.92
N HIS A 59 12.02 -18.42 -13.86
CA HIS A 59 11.76 -19.87 -13.87
C HIS A 59 10.65 -20.30 -12.89
N ALA A 60 9.88 -19.34 -12.38
CA ALA A 60 8.77 -19.61 -11.47
C ALA A 60 7.62 -18.66 -11.76
N PRO A 61 6.37 -19.10 -11.61
CA PRO A 61 5.20 -18.26 -11.79
C PRO A 61 5.01 -17.31 -10.58
N ILE A 62 6.11 -16.72 -10.10
CA ILE A 62 6.16 -15.90 -8.88
C ILE A 62 6.57 -14.47 -9.25
N ARG A 63 5.83 -13.52 -8.75
CA ARG A 63 6.14 -12.10 -8.76
C ARG A 63 6.32 -11.60 -7.35
N ILE A 64 7.42 -10.91 -7.08
CA ILE A 64 7.71 -10.31 -5.78
C ILE A 64 7.63 -8.79 -5.94
N SER A 65 6.99 -8.12 -5.00
CA SER A 65 6.91 -6.67 -4.93
C SER A 65 7.35 -6.15 -3.56
N VAL A 66 8.03 -5.01 -3.58
CA VAL A 66 8.38 -4.25 -2.39
C VAL A 66 8.03 -2.81 -2.66
N THR A 67 7.29 -2.21 -1.75
CA THR A 67 6.96 -0.78 -1.79
C THR A 67 7.45 -0.13 -0.51
N LEU A 68 8.19 0.96 -0.68
CA LEU A 68 8.51 1.90 0.38
C LEU A 68 7.41 2.96 0.37
N ASP A 69 6.65 3.01 1.45
CA ASP A 69 5.47 3.87 1.62
C ASP A 69 5.77 4.98 2.63
N ASP A 70 5.09 6.11 2.49
CA ASP A 70 5.16 7.24 3.43
C ASP A 70 6.56 7.84 3.60
N LEU A 71 7.34 7.91 2.49
CA LEU A 71 8.72 8.41 2.49
C LEU A 71 8.85 9.91 2.79
N THR A 72 7.75 10.59 3.02
CA THR A 72 7.71 12.00 3.44
C THR A 72 7.82 12.18 4.95
N HIS A 73 7.62 11.12 5.74
CA HIS A 73 7.63 11.16 7.19
C HIS A 73 8.71 10.21 7.75
N TRP A 74 9.83 10.77 8.18
CA TRP A 74 10.95 10.01 8.77
C TRP A 74 11.18 10.34 10.26
N GLU A 75 10.26 11.08 10.86
CA GLU A 75 10.37 11.46 12.26
C GLU A 75 9.94 10.31 13.18
N SER A 76 10.79 9.96 14.15
CA SER A 76 10.51 8.93 15.14
C SER A 76 9.22 9.22 15.93
N SER A 77 8.96 10.50 16.22
CA SER A 77 7.76 10.96 16.92
C SER A 77 6.45 10.70 16.16
N TYR A 78 6.49 10.66 14.83
CA TYR A 78 5.33 10.36 14.00
C TYR A 78 4.90 8.89 14.11
N TYR A 79 5.87 7.98 14.27
CA TYR A 79 5.62 6.54 14.38
C TYR A 79 5.50 6.03 15.82
N ASN A 80 5.93 6.81 16.79
CA ASN A 80 5.87 6.46 18.20
C ASN A 80 5.53 7.68 19.07
N PRO A 81 4.25 8.00 19.21
CA PRO A 81 3.80 9.14 20.02
C PRO A 81 4.12 8.99 21.52
N GLU A 82 4.45 7.78 22.00
CA GLU A 82 4.86 7.56 23.40
C GLU A 82 6.29 8.03 23.71
N GLY A 83 7.03 8.58 22.74
CA GLY A 83 8.32 9.23 22.94
C GLY A 83 9.49 8.29 23.18
N LYS A 84 9.38 6.99 22.86
CA LYS A 84 10.51 6.08 22.85
C LYS A 84 11.30 6.24 21.56
N ASP A 85 12.62 6.35 21.64
CA ASP A 85 13.46 6.36 20.45
C ASP A 85 13.31 5.05 19.68
N ILE A 86 12.92 5.17 18.40
CA ILE A 86 12.82 4.04 17.50
C ILE A 86 14.18 3.85 16.82
N SER A 87 14.67 2.62 16.75
CA SER A 87 15.86 2.26 15.97
C SER A 87 15.64 2.63 14.49
N PHE A 88 16.71 3.05 13.79
CA PHE A 88 16.63 3.32 12.35
C PHE A 88 16.11 2.10 11.55
N GLY A 89 16.44 0.87 12.00
CA GLY A 89 15.92 -0.35 11.39
C GLY A 89 14.40 -0.47 11.54
N ASP A 90 13.86 -0.22 12.73
CA ASP A 90 12.42 -0.26 12.97
C ASP A 90 11.70 0.87 12.20
N LEU A 91 12.31 2.04 12.13
CA LEU A 91 11.79 3.15 11.33
C LEU A 91 11.71 2.79 9.85
N LEU A 92 12.77 2.20 9.29
CA LEU A 92 12.79 1.72 7.91
C LEU A 92 11.72 0.66 7.67
N PHE A 93 11.56 -0.30 8.60
CA PHE A 93 10.52 -1.33 8.48
C PHE A 93 9.10 -0.75 8.46
N ASN A 94 8.85 0.36 9.13
CA ASN A 94 7.55 1.03 9.07
C ASN A 94 7.21 1.57 7.69
N HIS A 95 8.20 1.77 6.83
CA HIS A 95 7.97 2.18 5.44
C HIS A 95 7.79 0.99 4.48
N VAL A 96 8.03 -0.25 4.91
CA VAL A 96 8.07 -1.40 4.02
C VAL A 96 6.72 -2.09 3.91
N VAL A 97 6.26 -2.25 2.66
CA VAL A 97 5.15 -3.12 2.28
C VAL A 97 5.67 -4.16 1.29
N MET A 98 5.46 -5.42 1.59
CA MET A 98 5.90 -6.54 0.76
C MET A 98 4.71 -7.28 0.17
N GLY A 99 4.89 -7.81 -1.05
CA GLY A 99 3.90 -8.63 -1.71
C GLY A 99 4.55 -9.78 -2.48
N VAL A 100 3.83 -10.88 -2.53
CA VAL A 100 4.15 -12.02 -3.39
C VAL A 100 2.88 -12.44 -4.12
N GLU A 101 3.03 -12.67 -5.42
CA GLU A 101 1.97 -13.19 -6.28
C GLU A 101 2.46 -14.48 -6.94
N VAL A 102 1.62 -15.48 -6.94
CA VAL A 102 1.83 -16.74 -7.63
C VAL A 102 0.77 -16.87 -8.72
N ALA A 103 1.20 -16.83 -9.98
CA ALA A 103 0.34 -16.91 -11.14
C ALA A 103 0.68 -18.16 -11.97
N PRO A 104 0.15 -19.34 -11.61
CA PRO A 104 0.44 -20.60 -12.31
C PRO A 104 -0.04 -20.60 -13.76
N SER A 105 -0.96 -19.71 -14.09
CA SER A 105 -1.47 -19.51 -15.44
C SER A 105 -1.88 -18.05 -15.64
N ASP A 106 -2.02 -17.63 -16.90
CA ASP A 106 -2.52 -16.28 -17.24
C ASP A 106 -3.97 -16.03 -16.79
N ARG A 107 -4.65 -17.06 -16.32
CA ARG A 107 -6.07 -17.00 -15.93
C ARG A 107 -6.29 -16.92 -14.43
N PHE A 108 -5.31 -17.29 -13.65
CA PHE A 108 -5.48 -17.39 -12.20
C PHE A 108 -4.22 -16.92 -11.48
N TYR A 109 -4.40 -16.15 -10.42
CA TYR A 109 -3.33 -15.78 -9.51
C TYR A 109 -3.79 -15.83 -8.06
N LEU A 110 -2.84 -16.06 -7.17
CA LEU A 110 -2.94 -15.88 -5.72
C LEU A 110 -1.91 -14.84 -5.30
N ALA A 111 -2.28 -14.00 -4.36
CA ALA A 111 -1.40 -12.98 -3.84
C ALA A 111 -1.44 -12.93 -2.31
N ALA A 112 -0.30 -12.65 -1.71
CA ALA A 112 -0.17 -12.36 -0.30
C ALA A 112 0.63 -11.08 -0.12
N GLY A 113 0.26 -10.26 0.85
CA GLY A 113 0.94 -9.02 1.17
C GLY A 113 1.11 -8.83 2.67
N TYR A 114 2.08 -8.03 3.05
CA TYR A 114 2.35 -7.69 4.42
C TYR A 114 2.78 -6.22 4.54
N ASN A 115 2.08 -5.47 5.38
CA ASN A 115 2.39 -4.09 5.70
C ASN A 115 3.04 -4.04 7.08
N CYS A 116 4.34 -3.73 7.12
CA CYS A 116 5.13 -3.75 8.35
C CYS A 116 4.70 -2.67 9.33
N LYS A 117 4.37 -1.47 8.86
CA LYS A 117 3.84 -0.37 9.71
C LYS A 117 2.59 -0.82 10.45
N ARG A 118 1.60 -1.32 9.71
CA ARG A 118 0.34 -1.78 10.29
C ARG A 118 0.54 -2.89 11.30
N ALA A 119 1.47 -3.81 11.01
CA ALA A 119 1.82 -4.87 11.95
C ALA A 119 2.44 -4.34 13.25
N ASN A 120 3.24 -3.28 13.17
CA ASN A 120 3.87 -2.66 14.33
C ASN A 120 2.87 -1.82 15.13
N ASP A 121 2.10 -0.96 14.49
CA ASP A 121 1.11 -0.10 15.13
C ASP A 121 0.09 -0.93 15.96
N LEU A 122 -0.32 -2.06 15.44
CA LEU A 122 -1.34 -2.90 16.07
C LEU A 122 -0.79 -3.94 17.05
N LYS A 123 0.53 -4.15 17.10
CA LYS A 123 1.16 -4.93 18.17
C LYS A 123 1.08 -4.21 19.52
N ALA A 124 1.19 -2.90 19.54
CA ALA A 124 1.11 -2.08 20.74
C ALA A 124 -0.25 -2.24 21.44
N ASP A 125 -1.32 -2.45 20.70
CA ASP A 125 -2.69 -2.64 21.19
C ASP A 125 -3.05 -4.10 21.51
N GLY A 126 -2.07 -5.00 21.63
CA GLY A 126 -2.32 -6.43 21.89
C GLY A 126 -2.78 -7.20 20.66
N GLY A 127 -2.53 -6.68 19.48
CA GLY A 127 -2.92 -7.28 18.20
C GLY A 127 -2.21 -8.60 17.87
N SER A 128 -2.86 -9.39 17.03
CA SER A 128 -2.34 -10.63 16.50
C SER A 128 -1.17 -10.39 15.53
N LYS A 129 -0.24 -11.34 15.42
CA LYS A 129 0.85 -11.34 14.42
C LYS A 129 0.35 -11.29 12.95
N TRP A 130 -0.94 -11.58 12.73
CA TRP A 130 -1.59 -11.53 11.42
C TRP A 130 -2.08 -10.14 11.02
N THR A 131 -2.02 -9.18 11.94
CA THR A 131 -2.36 -7.80 11.64
C THR A 131 -1.31 -7.21 10.69
N GLY A 132 -1.78 -6.66 9.58
CA GLY A 132 -0.91 -6.22 8.48
C GLY A 132 -0.79 -7.22 7.33
N ALA A 133 -1.22 -8.48 7.52
CA ALA A 133 -1.28 -9.45 6.45
C ALA A 133 -2.52 -9.25 5.57
N THR A 134 -2.35 -9.47 4.27
CA THR A 134 -3.40 -9.47 3.26
C THR A 134 -3.28 -10.72 2.40
N LEU A 135 -4.41 -11.28 2.00
CA LEU A 135 -4.48 -12.41 1.08
C LEU A 135 -5.47 -12.07 -0.01
N GLY A 136 -5.16 -12.45 -1.23
CA GLY A 136 -6.05 -12.23 -2.34
C GLY A 136 -5.82 -13.22 -3.47
N GLY A 137 -6.66 -13.11 -4.47
CA GLY A 137 -6.53 -13.88 -5.69
C GLY A 137 -7.50 -13.39 -6.73
N GLY A 138 -7.34 -13.87 -7.95
CA GLY A 138 -8.22 -13.47 -9.01
C GLY A 138 -8.21 -14.42 -10.19
N LEU A 139 -9.23 -14.23 -11.00
CA LEU A 139 -9.45 -14.92 -12.27
C LEU A 139 -9.44 -13.90 -13.40
N GLN A 140 -8.67 -14.16 -14.41
CA GLN A 140 -8.63 -13.40 -15.65
C GLN A 140 -9.20 -14.23 -16.79
N LEU A 141 -10.43 -13.93 -17.18
CA LEU A 141 -11.07 -14.45 -18.38
C LEU A 141 -10.82 -13.45 -19.51
N LYS A 142 -11.00 -13.84 -20.76
CA LYS A 142 -10.62 -13.02 -21.95
C LYS A 142 -10.92 -11.52 -21.82
N ARG A 143 -12.09 -11.16 -21.35
CA ARG A 143 -12.55 -9.77 -21.20
C ARG A 143 -12.92 -9.38 -19.77
N ILE A 144 -12.95 -10.33 -18.86
CA ILE A 144 -13.42 -10.14 -17.48
C ILE A 144 -12.27 -10.46 -16.53
N LYS A 145 -12.03 -9.58 -15.58
CA LYS A 145 -11.13 -9.81 -14.47
C LYS A 145 -11.95 -9.74 -13.19
N LEU A 146 -11.84 -10.77 -12.38
CA LEU A 146 -12.46 -10.88 -11.06
C LEU A 146 -11.34 -10.99 -10.03
N GLY A 147 -11.43 -10.23 -8.98
CA GLY A 147 -10.48 -10.29 -7.87
C GLY A 147 -11.19 -10.27 -6.54
N VAL A 148 -10.63 -10.96 -5.59
CA VAL A 148 -11.02 -10.92 -4.19
C VAL A 148 -9.78 -10.71 -3.34
N ALA A 149 -9.87 -9.84 -2.34
CA ALA A 149 -8.82 -9.65 -1.37
C ALA A 149 -9.40 -9.52 0.03
N TYR A 150 -8.76 -10.20 0.96
CA TYR A 150 -9.05 -10.10 2.39
C TYR A 150 -7.87 -9.44 3.08
N ALA A 151 -8.14 -8.44 3.89
CA ALA A 151 -7.14 -7.74 4.66
C ALA A 151 -7.58 -7.59 6.12
N ASN A 152 -6.68 -7.90 7.03
CA ASN A 152 -6.88 -7.63 8.44
C ASN A 152 -6.29 -6.25 8.76
N TYR A 153 -7.16 -5.22 8.83
CA TYR A 153 -6.76 -3.84 9.06
C TYR A 153 -6.68 -3.47 10.54
N HIS A 154 -7.40 -4.19 11.39
CA HIS A 154 -7.46 -3.91 12.82
C HIS A 154 -7.74 -5.21 13.59
N THR A 155 -7.40 -5.25 14.88
CA THR A 155 -7.69 -6.40 15.75
C THR A 155 -9.16 -6.79 15.78
N ALA A 156 -10.05 -5.82 15.61
CA ALA A 156 -11.51 -5.99 15.63
C ALA A 156 -12.18 -5.84 14.25
N ALA A 157 -11.44 -5.55 13.17
CA ALA A 157 -12.03 -5.29 11.86
C ALA A 157 -11.20 -5.89 10.72
N SER A 158 -11.85 -6.69 9.90
CA SER A 158 -11.33 -7.18 8.64
C SER A 158 -12.08 -6.54 7.46
N SER A 159 -11.42 -6.45 6.32
CA SER A 159 -12.00 -5.91 5.09
C SER A 159 -11.95 -6.95 3.98
N LEU A 160 -13.06 -7.08 3.26
CA LEU A 160 -13.15 -7.88 2.05
C LEU A 160 -13.36 -6.94 0.87
N VAL A 161 -12.47 -7.00 -0.10
CA VAL A 161 -12.56 -6.20 -1.33
C VAL A 161 -12.84 -7.12 -2.51
N LEU A 162 -13.88 -6.78 -3.26
CA LEU A 162 -14.22 -7.44 -4.52
C LEU A 162 -13.91 -6.48 -5.67
N ASN A 163 -13.19 -6.96 -6.66
CA ASN A 163 -12.85 -6.21 -7.86
C ASN A 163 -13.47 -6.89 -9.07
N PHE A 164 -14.11 -6.10 -9.91
CA PHE A 164 -14.63 -6.50 -11.20
C PHE A 164 -14.15 -5.52 -12.27
N SER A 165 -13.56 -6.03 -13.33
CA SER A 165 -13.14 -5.24 -14.48
C SER A 165 -13.50 -5.94 -15.78
N MET A 166 -13.98 -5.19 -16.74
CA MET A 166 -14.34 -5.70 -18.08
C MET A 166 -13.67 -4.84 -19.13
N GLY A 167 -12.93 -5.48 -20.04
CA GLY A 167 -12.38 -4.86 -21.25
C GLY A 167 -13.40 -4.89 -22.39
N LEU A 168 -13.58 -3.75 -23.04
CA LEU A 168 -14.42 -3.58 -24.22
C LEU A 168 -13.69 -3.99 -25.50
#